data_bd8c5c0bce42e2c1987f0dd3683aa32a
#
_entry.id   bd8c5c0bce42e2c1987f0dd3683aa32a
#
_cell.length_a   1.000
_cell.length_b   1.000
_cell.length_c   1.000
_cell.angle_alpha   90.00
_cell.angle_beta   90.00
_cell.angle_gamma   90.00
#
_symmetry.space_group_name_H-M   'P 1'
#
loop_
_entity.id
_entity.type
_entity.pdbx_description
1 polymer ?
#
loop_
_entity_poly.entity_id
_entity_poly.type
_entity_poly.pdbx_seq_one_letter_code
_entity_poly.pdbx_strand_id
1 'polypeptide(L)'
;RDRDVTGVQTCALPIVACMDSRIDVFACLGLGLGEAHVIRNAGGVVTDDVLRSLAISQHKLQTREILVIHHTECGLQTFTDDEFKNELEASAGRRPTWEDKCFSDVDESVRESVTMLRSSPFLVSVESIRGFVFEVTTGILREVL
;
A
#
# COMPACT_ATOMS: atom_id res chain seq x y z
N ARG A 1 -3.52 -4.09 23.43
CA ARG A 1 -3.03 -4.84 22.26
C ARG A 1 -1.86 -5.74 22.64
N ASP A 2 -1.96 -6.98 22.32
CA ASP A 2 -0.98 -7.97 22.64
C ASP A 2 0.24 -7.89 21.72
N ARG A 3 1.43 -8.08 22.28
CA ARG A 3 2.68 -8.00 21.51
C ARG A 3 3.46 -9.29 21.62
N ASP A 4 2.84 -10.36 21.19
CA ASP A 4 3.51 -11.64 21.17
C ASP A 4 4.52 -11.67 20.03
N VAL A 5 5.81 -11.55 20.39
CA VAL A 5 6.90 -11.55 19.41
C VAL A 5 7.36 -12.94 19.03
N THR A 6 6.79 -13.98 19.65
CA THR A 6 7.20 -15.37 19.42
C THR A 6 6.12 -16.21 18.76
N GLY A 7 4.89 -15.70 18.66
CA GLY A 7 3.75 -16.43 18.13
C GLY A 7 3.08 -15.72 16.97
N VAL A 8 1.82 -16.10 16.72
CA VAL A 8 1.00 -15.51 15.65
C VAL A 8 0.63 -14.08 16.02
N GLN A 9 0.79 -13.16 15.05
CA GLN A 9 0.53 -11.73 15.24
C GLN A 9 -0.93 -11.42 14.94
N THR A 10 -1.84 -11.94 15.77
CA THR A 10 -3.30 -11.84 15.53
C THR A 10 -3.85 -10.43 15.66
N CYS A 11 -3.13 -9.52 16.33
CA CYS A 11 -3.54 -8.14 16.51
C CYS A 11 -2.80 -7.16 15.60
N ALA A 12 -2.00 -7.67 14.66
CA ALA A 12 -1.28 -6.82 13.73
C ALA A 12 -2.23 -6.17 12.74
N LEU A 13 -1.89 -4.96 12.32
CA LEU A 13 -2.64 -4.19 11.33
C LEU A 13 -1.89 -4.22 10.00
N PRO A 14 -2.44 -4.84 8.95
CA PRO A 14 -1.84 -4.78 7.63
C PRO A 14 -1.94 -3.37 7.05
N ILE A 15 -0.81 -2.86 6.59
CA ILE A 15 -0.70 -1.52 6.03
C ILE A 15 0.03 -1.61 4.70
N VAL A 16 -0.59 -1.06 3.65
CA VAL A 16 0.02 -0.93 2.33
C VAL A 16 0.39 0.53 2.13
N ALA A 17 1.66 0.83 1.94
CA ALA A 17 2.13 2.20 1.84
C ALA A 17 3.17 2.37 0.73
N CYS A 18 3.37 3.61 0.30
CA CYS A 18 4.45 3.94 -0.62
C CYS A 18 5.81 3.73 0.05
N MET A 19 6.79 3.33 -0.74
CA MET A 19 8.16 3.15 -0.26
C MET A 19 8.90 4.47 0.00
N ASP A 20 8.28 5.61 -0.27
CA ASP A 20 8.87 6.93 -0.09
C ASP A 20 9.44 7.10 1.31
N SER A 21 10.70 7.52 1.40
CA SER A 21 11.42 7.62 2.67
C SER A 21 10.88 8.71 3.60
N ARG A 22 10.03 9.61 3.09
CA ARG A 22 9.42 10.66 3.90
C ARG A 22 8.24 10.18 4.75
N ILE A 23 7.78 8.93 4.54
CA ILE A 23 6.68 8.36 5.31
C ILE A 23 7.24 7.40 6.35
N ASP A 24 7.06 7.75 7.62
CA ASP A 24 7.32 6.85 8.73
C ASP A 24 5.96 6.27 9.16
N VAL A 25 5.67 5.05 8.68
CA VAL A 25 4.37 4.43 8.89
C VAL A 25 4.07 4.22 10.37
N PHE A 26 5.06 3.78 11.13
CA PHE A 26 4.87 3.54 12.56
C PHE A 26 4.61 4.85 13.31
N ALA A 27 5.40 5.87 13.02
CA ALA A 27 5.25 7.16 13.71
C ALA A 27 3.91 7.82 13.39
N CYS A 28 3.48 7.81 12.11
CA CYS A 28 2.25 8.51 11.74
C CYS A 28 1.00 7.83 12.26
N LEU A 29 1.06 6.56 12.64
CA LEU A 29 -0.05 5.81 13.20
C LEU A 29 0.11 5.50 14.69
N GLY A 30 1.22 5.89 15.29
CA GLY A 30 1.48 5.62 16.69
C GLY A 30 1.64 4.14 17.01
N LEU A 31 2.21 3.37 16.10
CA LEU A 31 2.37 1.93 16.26
C LEU A 31 3.80 1.57 16.65
N GLY A 32 3.96 0.41 17.27
CA GLY A 32 5.25 -0.15 17.64
C GLY A 32 5.49 -1.52 17.02
N LEU A 33 6.61 -2.14 17.38
CA LEU A 33 6.96 -3.46 16.89
C LEU A 33 5.87 -4.48 17.22
N GLY A 34 5.56 -5.34 16.26
CA GLY A 34 4.56 -6.39 16.41
C GLY A 34 3.13 -5.94 16.20
N GLU A 35 2.90 -4.65 15.93
CA GLU A 35 1.54 -4.09 15.79
C GLU A 35 1.11 -3.90 14.35
N ALA A 36 1.99 -4.12 13.38
CA ALA A 36 1.65 -3.93 11.96
C ALA A 36 2.37 -4.93 11.08
N HIS A 37 1.70 -5.33 9.99
CA HIS A 37 2.36 -5.93 8.83
C HIS A 37 2.49 -4.84 7.79
N VAL A 38 3.70 -4.36 7.55
CA VAL A 38 3.92 -3.23 6.65
C VAL A 38 4.40 -3.73 5.30
N ILE A 39 3.62 -3.44 4.26
CA ILE A 39 3.94 -3.78 2.87
C ILE A 39 4.17 -2.47 2.13
N ARG A 40 5.34 -2.30 1.54
CA ARG A 40 5.69 -1.06 0.85
C ARG A 40 6.16 -1.35 -0.57
N ASN A 41 5.69 -0.52 -1.51
CA ASN A 41 6.16 -0.56 -2.89
C ASN A 41 6.14 0.85 -3.48
N ALA A 42 6.52 0.97 -4.74
CA ALA A 42 6.43 2.24 -5.45
C ALA A 42 4.95 2.65 -5.57
N GLY A 43 4.59 3.72 -4.90
CA GLY A 43 3.25 4.29 -4.93
C GLY A 43 2.27 3.74 -3.90
N GLY A 44 2.60 2.67 -3.20
CA GLY A 44 1.66 2.03 -2.28
C GLY A 44 0.45 1.42 -2.99
N VAL A 45 0.61 1.02 -4.24
CA VAL A 45 -0.47 0.53 -5.09
C VAL A 45 -0.68 -0.97 -4.93
N VAL A 46 -1.88 -1.44 -5.27
CA VAL A 46 -2.22 -2.85 -5.16
C VAL A 46 -1.69 -3.61 -6.37
N THR A 47 -0.79 -4.55 -6.11
CA THR A 47 -0.20 -5.45 -7.11
C THR A 47 -0.49 -6.89 -6.70
N ASP A 48 -0.15 -7.85 -7.56
CA ASP A 48 -0.32 -9.26 -7.24
C ASP A 48 0.42 -9.66 -5.95
N ASP A 49 1.62 -9.13 -5.75
CA ASP A 49 2.37 -9.45 -4.54
C ASP A 49 1.74 -8.83 -3.29
N VAL A 50 1.19 -7.63 -3.39
CA VAL A 50 0.44 -7.01 -2.30
C VAL A 50 -0.77 -7.86 -1.94
N LEU A 51 -1.54 -8.30 -2.92
CA LEU A 51 -2.70 -9.18 -2.69
C LEU A 51 -2.27 -10.51 -2.05
N ARG A 52 -1.20 -11.11 -2.55
CA ARG A 52 -0.65 -12.34 -1.97
C ARG A 52 -0.30 -12.14 -0.51
N SER A 53 0.41 -11.08 -0.20
CA SER A 53 0.85 -10.79 1.17
C SER A 53 -0.32 -10.51 2.10
N LEU A 54 -1.33 -9.76 1.63
CA LEU A 54 -2.52 -9.48 2.42
C LEU A 54 -3.35 -10.74 2.65
N ALA A 55 -3.45 -11.61 1.65
CA ALA A 55 -4.15 -12.88 1.79
C ALA A 55 -3.49 -13.76 2.86
N ILE A 56 -2.17 -13.83 2.85
CA ILE A 56 -1.42 -14.56 3.88
C ILE A 56 -1.65 -13.93 5.26
N SER A 57 -1.59 -12.61 5.35
CA SER A 57 -1.84 -11.89 6.58
C SER A 57 -3.20 -12.24 7.18
N GLN A 58 -4.25 -12.25 6.36
CA GLN A 58 -5.59 -12.53 6.83
C GLN A 58 -5.84 -14.02 7.10
N HIS A 59 -5.45 -14.89 6.17
CA HIS A 59 -5.74 -16.33 6.28
C HIS A 59 -4.87 -17.05 7.28
N LYS A 60 -3.60 -16.68 7.39
CA LYS A 60 -2.63 -17.40 8.22
C LYS A 60 -2.30 -16.68 9.52
N LEU A 61 -2.39 -15.37 9.55
CA LEU A 61 -2.06 -14.56 10.73
C LEU A 61 -3.30 -13.88 11.32
N GLN A 62 -4.47 -14.13 10.75
CA GLN A 62 -5.78 -13.80 11.30
C GLN A 62 -6.04 -12.31 11.48
N THR A 63 -5.43 -11.48 10.65
CA THR A 63 -5.73 -10.06 10.62
C THR A 63 -7.06 -9.80 9.91
N ARG A 64 -7.68 -8.65 10.14
CA ARG A 64 -9.01 -8.34 9.60
C ARG A 64 -9.12 -6.97 8.95
N GLU A 65 -8.28 -6.03 9.37
CA GLU A 65 -8.31 -4.65 8.87
C GLU A 65 -7.18 -4.43 7.88
N ILE A 66 -7.36 -3.48 6.97
CA ILE A 66 -6.31 -3.08 6.02
C ILE A 66 -6.32 -1.56 5.93
N LEU A 67 -5.15 -0.94 6.03
CA LEU A 67 -4.98 0.47 5.73
C LEU A 67 -4.17 0.63 4.44
N VAL A 68 -4.61 1.51 3.56
CA VAL A 68 -3.89 1.91 2.35
C VAL A 68 -3.46 3.36 2.53
N ILE A 69 -2.16 3.63 2.39
CA ILE A 69 -1.62 4.97 2.59
C ILE A 69 -0.83 5.39 1.35
N HIS A 70 -1.36 6.35 0.62
CA HIS A 70 -0.64 7.06 -0.42
C HIS A 70 -0.14 8.40 0.14
N HIS A 71 0.54 9.20 -0.66
CA HIS A 71 1.06 10.48 -0.17
C HIS A 71 1.10 11.51 -1.28
N THR A 72 1.14 12.78 -0.87
CA THR A 72 1.32 13.89 -1.81
C THR A 72 2.75 13.90 -2.36
N GLU A 73 2.95 14.53 -3.51
CA GLU A 73 4.26 14.63 -4.16
C GLU A 73 4.92 13.27 -4.41
N CYS A 74 4.10 12.30 -4.82
CA CYS A 74 4.59 10.96 -5.13
C CYS A 74 5.29 10.94 -6.48
N GLY A 75 6.39 10.18 -6.57
CA GLY A 75 7.12 10.02 -7.82
C GLY A 75 6.26 9.47 -8.96
N LEU A 76 5.26 8.63 -8.66
CA LEU A 76 4.36 8.09 -9.67
C LEU A 76 3.44 9.12 -10.31
N GLN A 77 3.39 10.35 -9.79
CA GLN A 77 2.66 11.45 -10.39
C GLN A 77 3.50 12.24 -11.40
N THR A 78 4.80 11.94 -11.51
CA THR A 78 5.73 12.72 -12.32
C THR A 78 5.98 12.15 -13.71
N PHE A 79 5.49 10.95 -14.00
CA PHE A 79 5.62 10.31 -15.31
C PHE A 79 4.43 9.42 -15.58
N THR A 80 4.25 9.01 -16.84
CA THR A 80 3.20 8.06 -17.23
C THR A 80 3.78 6.66 -17.40
N ASP A 81 2.89 5.65 -17.39
CA ASP A 81 3.30 4.26 -17.63
C ASP A 81 4.03 4.11 -18.96
N ASP A 82 3.51 4.74 -20.02
CA ASP A 82 4.13 4.65 -21.34
C ASP A 82 5.50 5.30 -21.38
N GLU A 83 5.65 6.47 -20.77
CA GLU A 83 6.95 7.16 -20.70
C GLU A 83 7.99 6.29 -20.02
N PHE A 84 7.64 5.69 -18.89
CA PHE A 84 8.57 4.88 -18.13
C PHE A 84 8.90 3.58 -18.88
N LYS A 85 7.91 2.92 -19.45
CA LYS A 85 8.14 1.70 -20.22
C LYS A 85 9.00 1.94 -21.46
N ASN A 86 8.80 3.09 -22.12
CA ASN A 86 9.66 3.49 -23.24
C ASN A 86 11.11 3.70 -22.78
N GLU A 87 11.29 4.31 -21.62
CA GLU A 87 12.62 4.53 -21.03
C GLU A 87 13.31 3.19 -20.73
N LEU A 88 12.58 2.26 -20.13
CA LEU A 88 13.11 0.94 -19.79
C LEU A 88 13.44 0.14 -21.06
N GLU A 89 12.60 0.22 -22.07
CA GLU A 89 12.85 -0.47 -23.34
C GLU A 89 14.08 0.08 -24.04
N ALA A 90 14.27 1.39 -24.03
CA ALA A 90 15.47 2.02 -24.60
C ALA A 90 16.74 1.61 -23.84
N SER A 91 16.66 1.45 -22.54
CA SER A 91 17.79 1.08 -21.69
C SER A 91 18.11 -0.40 -21.73
N ALA A 92 17.10 -1.27 -21.68
CA ALA A 92 17.27 -2.72 -21.53
C ALA A 92 17.09 -3.53 -22.82
N GLY A 93 16.56 -2.92 -23.87
CA GLY A 93 16.26 -3.61 -25.13
C GLY A 93 14.99 -4.45 -25.08
N ARG A 94 14.23 -4.39 -23.99
CA ARG A 94 12.96 -5.11 -23.82
C ARG A 94 11.99 -4.28 -22.99
N ARG A 95 10.70 -4.46 -23.27
CA ARG A 95 9.63 -3.79 -22.55
C ARG A 95 9.13 -4.69 -21.42
N PRO A 96 9.03 -4.19 -20.18
CA PRO A 96 8.51 -5.00 -19.07
C PRO A 96 7.01 -5.26 -19.23
N THR A 97 6.54 -6.34 -18.59
CA THR A 97 5.14 -6.74 -18.67
C THR A 97 4.31 -6.32 -17.46
N TRP A 98 4.98 -5.86 -16.40
CA TRP A 98 4.24 -5.39 -15.22
C TRP A 98 3.55 -4.06 -15.48
N GLU A 99 2.56 -3.73 -14.65
CA GLU A 99 1.91 -2.43 -14.67
C GLU A 99 2.62 -1.50 -13.69
N ASP A 100 2.92 -0.28 -14.11
CA ASP A 100 3.57 0.72 -13.26
C ASP A 100 2.57 1.38 -12.31
N LYS A 101 1.32 1.53 -12.75
CA LYS A 101 0.21 2.11 -12.00
C LYS A 101 0.46 3.56 -11.61
N CYS A 102 1.01 4.35 -12.53
CA CYS A 102 1.16 5.79 -12.36
C CYS A 102 -0.20 6.45 -12.25
N PHE A 103 -0.27 7.58 -11.56
CA PHE A 103 -1.53 8.29 -11.36
C PHE A 103 -1.30 9.80 -11.36
N SER A 104 -2.35 10.57 -11.66
CA SER A 104 -2.33 12.02 -11.59
C SER A 104 -3.00 12.54 -10.32
N ASP A 105 -4.07 11.89 -9.87
CA ASP A 105 -4.85 12.28 -8.70
C ASP A 105 -4.62 11.26 -7.59
N VAL A 106 -4.00 11.70 -6.49
CA VAL A 106 -3.65 10.80 -5.38
C VAL A 106 -4.89 10.25 -4.68
N ASP A 107 -5.92 11.05 -4.52
CA ASP A 107 -7.16 10.59 -3.87
C ASP A 107 -7.84 9.51 -4.70
N GLU A 108 -7.88 9.68 -6.02
CA GLU A 108 -8.44 8.67 -6.91
C GLU A 108 -7.62 7.39 -6.88
N SER A 109 -6.30 7.50 -6.81
CA SER A 109 -5.42 6.33 -6.68
C SER A 109 -5.72 5.53 -5.41
N VAL A 110 -5.98 6.22 -4.30
CA VAL A 110 -6.40 5.56 -3.04
C VAL A 110 -7.72 4.83 -3.25
N ARG A 111 -8.71 5.48 -3.87
CA ARG A 111 -10.02 4.86 -4.12
C ARG A 111 -9.91 3.61 -4.99
N GLU A 112 -9.09 3.68 -6.03
CA GLU A 112 -8.86 2.52 -6.90
C GLU A 112 -8.23 1.37 -6.13
N SER A 113 -7.24 1.64 -5.30
CA SER A 113 -6.59 0.62 -4.49
C SER A 113 -7.57 -0.05 -3.53
N VAL A 114 -8.38 0.74 -2.83
CA VAL A 114 -9.39 0.21 -1.92
C VAL A 114 -10.42 -0.62 -2.67
N THR A 115 -10.86 -0.16 -3.83
CA THR A 115 -11.82 -0.89 -4.68
C THR A 115 -11.26 -2.23 -5.13
N MET A 116 -9.99 -2.26 -5.55
CA MET A 116 -9.33 -3.51 -5.95
C MET A 116 -9.28 -4.51 -4.80
N LEU A 117 -8.96 -4.04 -3.59
CA LEU A 117 -8.92 -4.93 -2.42
C LEU A 117 -10.31 -5.44 -2.08
N ARG A 118 -11.32 -4.58 -2.09
CA ARG A 118 -12.70 -4.98 -1.76
C ARG A 118 -13.27 -5.99 -2.75
N SER A 119 -12.83 -5.98 -3.99
CA SER A 119 -13.32 -6.90 -5.00
C SER A 119 -12.53 -8.20 -5.09
N SER A 120 -11.48 -8.36 -4.29
CA SER A 120 -10.65 -9.57 -4.33
C SER A 120 -11.37 -10.74 -3.64
N PRO A 121 -11.51 -11.89 -4.33
CA PRO A 121 -12.11 -13.07 -3.71
C PRO A 121 -11.16 -13.78 -2.74
N PHE A 122 -9.89 -13.38 -2.70
CA PHE A 122 -8.88 -14.05 -1.89
C PHE A 122 -8.74 -13.48 -0.49
N LEU A 123 -9.37 -12.34 -0.21
CA LEU A 123 -9.35 -11.75 1.13
C LEU A 123 -10.55 -12.23 1.93
N VAL A 124 -10.30 -12.54 3.20
CA VAL A 124 -11.33 -13.05 4.12
C VAL A 124 -12.27 -11.93 4.55
N SER A 125 -11.71 -10.75 4.85
CA SER A 125 -12.46 -9.61 5.36
C SER A 125 -12.16 -8.38 4.52
N VAL A 126 -13.20 -7.73 4.00
CA VAL A 126 -13.07 -6.55 3.14
C VAL A 126 -13.87 -5.34 3.67
N GLU A 127 -14.56 -5.49 4.81
CA GLU A 127 -15.38 -4.41 5.36
C GLU A 127 -14.55 -3.32 6.02
N SER A 128 -13.41 -3.67 6.60
CA SER A 128 -12.57 -2.74 7.34
C SER A 128 -11.32 -2.34 6.55
N ILE A 129 -11.52 -1.89 5.32
CA ILE A 129 -10.45 -1.36 4.48
C ILE A 129 -10.62 0.15 4.42
N ARG A 130 -9.58 0.87 4.85
CA ARG A 130 -9.58 2.33 4.87
C ARG A 130 -8.43 2.89 4.09
N GLY A 131 -8.65 4.01 3.42
CA GLY A 131 -7.65 4.66 2.58
C GLY A 131 -7.31 6.06 3.05
N PHE A 132 -6.02 6.39 3.02
CA PHE A 132 -5.47 7.64 3.54
C PHE A 132 -4.49 8.25 2.56
N VAL A 133 -4.32 9.56 2.67
CA VAL A 133 -3.24 10.30 2.02
C VAL A 133 -2.41 10.98 3.09
N PHE A 134 -1.10 10.72 3.07
CA PHE A 134 -0.14 11.41 3.94
C PHE A 134 0.36 12.66 3.22
N GLU A 135 0.18 13.82 3.83
CA GLU A 135 0.63 15.09 3.27
C GLU A 135 2.07 15.36 3.73
N VAL A 136 3.02 15.21 2.83
CA VAL A 136 4.45 15.25 3.17
C VAL A 136 4.90 16.64 3.66
N THR A 137 4.21 17.72 3.25
CA THR A 137 4.56 19.07 3.67
C THR A 137 4.07 19.42 5.07
N THR A 138 3.02 18.78 5.55
CA THR A 138 2.40 19.08 6.85
C THR A 138 2.57 17.96 7.86
N GLY A 139 2.81 16.73 7.40
CA GLY A 139 2.83 15.54 8.24
C GLY A 139 1.44 15.06 8.64
N ILE A 140 0.38 15.58 8.01
CA ILE A 140 -0.99 15.21 8.32
C ILE A 140 -1.39 13.97 7.51
N LEU A 141 -1.97 13.00 8.20
CA LEU A 141 -2.58 11.83 7.59
C LEU A 141 -4.09 12.07 7.51
N ARG A 142 -4.63 12.22 6.29
CA ARG A 142 -6.07 12.45 6.11
C ARG A 142 -6.74 11.25 5.49
N GLU A 143 -7.94 10.96 5.95
CA GLU A 143 -8.71 9.82 5.43
C GLU A 143 -9.45 10.20 4.16
N VAL A 144 -9.39 9.30 3.16
CA VAL A 144 -10.11 9.45 1.88
C VAL A 144 -11.31 8.53 1.82
N LEU A 145 -11.18 7.32 2.37
CA LEU A 145 -12.26 6.31 2.40
C LEU A 145 -12.34 5.62 3.74
#